data_52da4900bd957121bce23902aecb14a7
#
_entry.id   52da4900bd957121bce23902aecb14a7
#
_cell.length_a   1.000
_cell.length_b   1.000
_cell.length_c   1.000
_cell.angle_alpha   90.00
_cell.angle_beta   90.00
_cell.angle_gamma   90.00
#
_symmetry.space_group_name_H-M   'P 1'
#
loop_
_entity.id
_entity.type
_entity.pdbx_description
1 polymer ?
#
loop_
_entity_poly.entity_id
_entity_poly.type
_entity_poly.pdbx_seq_one_letter_code
_entity_poly.pdbx_strand_id
1 'polypeptide(L)'
;MELLDRLKDEGCTSAAVACTHGLFVGKAVDRLRQHPMISEVVTTDTVPAPAGWPELRVRTVAGLFAQAIARVHAGESVSSLFDGVDPALGPPQPRLFD
;
A
#
# COMPACT_ATOMS: atom_id res chain seq x y z
N MET A 1 14.09 9.35 10.64
CA MET A 1 13.66 7.99 10.28
C MET A 1 14.87 7.06 10.23
N GLU A 2 15.03 6.33 11.30
CA GLU A 2 16.19 5.44 11.46
C GLU A 2 16.28 4.38 10.37
N LEU A 3 15.15 3.81 9.97
CA LEU A 3 15.15 2.76 8.95
C LEU A 3 15.69 3.28 7.62
N LEU A 4 15.28 4.46 7.22
CA LEU A 4 15.74 5.05 5.97
C LEU A 4 17.22 5.42 6.02
N ASP A 5 17.68 5.89 7.17
CA ASP A 5 19.09 6.17 7.36
C ASP A 5 19.94 4.90 7.25
N ARG A 6 19.46 3.80 7.81
CA ARG A 6 20.13 2.52 7.69
C ARG A 6 20.16 2.01 6.26
N LEU A 7 19.06 2.17 5.54
CA LEU A 7 19.00 1.77 4.14
C LEU A 7 19.99 2.57 3.30
N LYS A 8 20.12 3.86 3.58
CA LYS A 8 21.09 4.70 2.90
C LYS A 8 22.52 4.22 3.18
N ASP A 9 22.80 3.88 4.42
CA ASP A 9 24.13 3.35 4.81
C ASP A 9 24.44 2.03 4.10
N GLU A 10 23.40 1.24 3.80
CA GLU A 10 23.55 -0.02 3.06
C GLU A 10 23.61 0.16 1.54
N GLY A 11 23.62 1.38 1.06
CA GLY A 11 23.79 1.66 -0.35
C GLY A 11 22.51 1.94 -1.14
N CYS A 12 21.35 2.02 -0.48
CA CYS A 12 20.11 2.35 -1.16
C CYS A 12 20.10 3.81 -1.58
N THR A 13 19.64 4.08 -2.79
CA THR A 13 19.57 5.45 -3.32
C THR A 13 18.17 6.04 -3.26
N SER A 14 17.15 5.19 -3.24
CA SER A 14 15.76 5.62 -3.12
C SER A 14 14.94 4.52 -2.45
N ALA A 15 13.79 4.91 -1.93
CA ALA A 15 12.87 3.99 -1.28
C ALA A 15 11.44 4.36 -1.63
N ALA A 16 10.62 3.36 -1.89
CA ALA A 16 9.17 3.51 -1.96
C ALA A 16 8.57 2.95 -0.67
N VAL A 17 7.57 3.63 -0.15
CA VAL A 17 6.90 3.23 1.09
C VAL A 17 5.48 2.81 0.75
N ALA A 18 5.07 1.65 1.24
CA ALA A 18 3.72 1.17 1.04
C ALA A 18 3.14 0.67 2.36
N CYS A 19 1.88 0.96 2.58
CA CYS A 19 1.16 0.47 3.75
C CYS A 19 -0.31 0.25 3.43
N THR A 20 -0.92 -0.70 4.14
CA THR A 20 -2.35 -0.95 3.97
C THR A 20 -3.17 0.12 4.68
N HIS A 21 -2.85 0.42 5.92
CA HIS A 21 -3.59 1.40 6.73
C HIS A 21 -2.72 2.62 6.97
N GLY A 22 -2.89 3.64 6.12
CA GLY A 22 -2.10 4.86 6.22
C GLY A 22 -2.62 5.80 7.29
N LEU A 23 -2.21 5.60 8.53
CA LEU A 23 -2.65 6.44 9.65
C LEU A 23 -1.99 7.81 9.66
N PHE A 24 -0.72 7.88 9.29
CA PHE A 24 0.04 9.13 9.14
C PHE A 24 -0.13 10.09 10.32
N VAL A 25 0.07 9.58 11.53
CA VAL A 25 -0.14 10.36 12.74
C VAL A 25 1.03 11.28 13.04
N GLY A 26 0.75 12.36 13.76
CA GLY A 26 1.78 13.32 14.19
C GLY A 26 2.45 13.98 13.01
N LYS A 27 3.78 13.96 12.99
CA LYS A 27 4.59 14.58 11.93
C LYS A 27 4.93 13.64 10.79
N ALA A 28 4.27 12.48 10.71
CA ALA A 28 4.61 11.47 9.73
C ALA A 28 4.49 11.98 8.29
N VAL A 29 3.42 12.72 7.98
CA VAL A 29 3.21 13.27 6.64
C VAL A 29 4.37 14.19 6.25
N ASP A 30 4.72 15.13 7.12
CA ASP A 30 5.80 16.06 6.82
C ASP A 30 7.14 15.35 6.65
N ARG A 31 7.42 14.39 7.51
CA ARG A 31 8.66 13.61 7.44
C ARG A 31 8.76 12.82 6.13
N LEU A 32 7.67 12.19 5.73
CA LEU A 32 7.64 11.42 4.50
C LEU A 32 7.77 12.30 3.27
N ARG A 33 7.08 13.44 3.27
CA ARG A 33 7.15 14.37 2.13
C ARG A 33 8.51 15.01 1.96
N GLN A 34 9.20 15.27 3.04
CA GLN A 34 10.46 15.99 3.02
C GLN A 34 11.69 15.10 2.89
N HIS A 35 11.53 13.79 3.07
CA HIS A 35 12.67 12.89 3.02
C HIS A 35 13.15 12.69 1.59
N PRO A 36 14.40 13.09 1.27
CA PRO A 36 14.88 13.06 -0.12
C PRO A 36 15.02 11.66 -0.71
N MET A 37 15.14 10.66 0.14
CA MET A 37 15.29 9.27 -0.29
C MET A 37 13.97 8.62 -0.70
N ILE A 38 12.85 9.15 -0.23
CA ILE A 38 11.53 8.59 -0.53
C ILE A 38 11.07 9.06 -1.90
N SER A 39 10.92 8.11 -2.82
CA SER A 39 10.47 8.39 -4.17
C SER A 39 8.95 8.32 -4.32
N GLU A 40 8.30 7.49 -3.50
CA GLU A 40 6.87 7.23 -3.63
C GLU A 40 6.30 6.72 -2.31
N VAL A 41 5.08 7.15 -1.99
CA VAL A 41 4.32 6.59 -0.87
C VAL A 41 2.97 6.13 -1.40
N VAL A 42 2.62 4.88 -1.11
CA VAL A 42 1.38 4.25 -1.56
C VAL A 42 0.63 3.72 -0.35
N THR A 43 -0.66 3.98 -0.30
CA THR A 43 -1.53 3.42 0.73
C THR A 43 -2.86 2.98 0.11
N THR A 44 -3.65 2.25 0.86
CA THR A 44 -5.00 1.90 0.43
C THR A 44 -6.02 2.87 1.02
N ASP A 45 -7.28 2.70 0.63
CA ASP A 45 -8.38 3.53 1.10
C ASP A 45 -9.12 2.95 2.31
N THR A 46 -8.49 2.04 3.05
CA THR A 46 -9.07 1.51 4.30
C THR A 46 -9.22 2.57 5.39
N VAL A 47 -8.41 3.61 5.31
CA VAL A 47 -8.45 4.77 6.20
C VAL A 47 -8.43 6.02 5.32
N PRO A 48 -9.18 7.08 5.64
CA PRO A 48 -9.15 8.29 4.84
C PRO A 48 -7.74 8.85 4.68
N ALA A 49 -7.40 9.22 3.46
CA ALA A 49 -6.08 9.79 3.18
C ALA A 49 -5.99 11.22 3.72
N PRO A 50 -4.81 11.66 4.16
CA PRO A 50 -4.63 13.04 4.60
C PRO A 50 -4.81 14.02 3.44
N ALA A 51 -5.45 15.15 3.72
CA ALA A 51 -5.63 16.20 2.74
C ALA A 51 -4.32 16.94 2.48
N GLY A 52 -4.21 17.53 1.30
CA GLY A 52 -3.06 18.38 0.97
C GLY A 52 -1.78 17.63 0.63
N TRP A 53 -1.89 16.36 0.29
CA TRP A 53 -0.74 15.56 -0.13
C TRP A 53 -1.01 14.93 -1.51
N PRO A 54 -0.88 15.70 -2.59
CA PRO A 54 -1.22 15.21 -3.93
C PRO A 54 -0.27 14.12 -4.44
N GLU A 55 0.93 14.02 -3.91
CA GLU A 55 1.90 13.00 -4.33
C GLU A 55 1.63 11.63 -3.72
N LEU A 56 0.78 11.56 -2.70
CA LEU A 56 0.39 10.28 -2.11
C LEU A 56 -0.45 9.48 -3.09
N ARG A 57 -0.07 8.25 -3.33
CA ARG A 57 -0.86 7.36 -4.16
C ARG A 57 -1.80 6.54 -3.29
N VAL A 58 -3.08 6.65 -3.56
CA VAL A 58 -4.11 5.88 -2.84
C VAL A 58 -4.70 4.86 -3.80
N ARG A 59 -4.62 3.59 -3.41
CA ARG A 59 -5.19 2.49 -4.18
C ARG A 59 -6.42 1.96 -3.46
N THR A 60 -7.50 1.81 -4.19
CA THR A 60 -8.73 1.31 -3.59
C THR A 60 -8.69 -0.20 -3.41
N VAL A 61 -9.22 -0.67 -2.28
CA VAL A 61 -9.46 -2.09 -2.03
C VAL A 61 -10.94 -2.44 -2.15
N ALA A 62 -11.75 -1.49 -2.62
CA ALA A 62 -13.21 -1.70 -2.74
C ALA A 62 -13.56 -2.89 -3.60
N GLY A 63 -12.87 -3.07 -4.74
CA GLY A 63 -13.12 -4.21 -5.62
C GLY A 63 -12.81 -5.54 -4.97
N LEU A 64 -11.71 -5.61 -4.23
CA LEU A 64 -11.34 -6.82 -3.50
C LEU A 64 -12.35 -7.15 -2.41
N PHE A 65 -12.78 -6.16 -1.65
CA PHE A 65 -13.79 -6.35 -0.61
C PHE A 65 -15.13 -6.74 -1.21
N ALA A 66 -15.51 -6.15 -2.33
CA ALA A 66 -16.75 -6.52 -3.01
C ALA A 66 -16.74 -7.99 -3.44
N GLN A 67 -15.63 -8.47 -3.97
CA GLN A 67 -15.48 -9.86 -4.33
C GLN A 67 -15.53 -10.79 -3.11
N ALA A 68 -14.88 -10.40 -2.02
CA ALA A 68 -14.92 -11.16 -0.78
C ALA A 68 -16.36 -11.27 -0.23
N ILE A 69 -17.09 -10.15 -0.22
CA ILE A 69 -18.47 -10.12 0.22
C ILE A 69 -19.35 -11.02 -0.66
N ALA A 70 -19.18 -10.96 -1.98
CA ALA A 70 -19.95 -11.76 -2.91
C ALA A 70 -19.69 -13.26 -2.70
N ARG A 71 -18.44 -13.66 -2.46
CA ARG A 71 -18.10 -15.04 -2.21
C ARG A 71 -18.65 -15.55 -0.89
N VAL A 72 -18.57 -14.77 0.16
CA VAL A 72 -19.16 -15.13 1.45
C VAL A 72 -20.67 -15.30 1.31
N HIS A 73 -21.33 -14.37 0.61
CA HIS A 73 -22.76 -14.44 0.36
C HIS A 73 -23.16 -15.70 -0.42
N ALA A 74 -22.35 -16.12 -1.39
CA ALA A 74 -22.60 -17.31 -2.21
C ALA A 74 -22.14 -18.61 -1.54
N GLY A 75 -21.54 -18.54 -0.36
CA GLY A 75 -21.01 -19.72 0.32
C GLY A 75 -19.69 -20.23 -0.27
N GLU A 76 -19.03 -19.42 -1.07
CA GLU A 76 -17.77 -19.79 -1.69
C GLU A 76 -16.58 -19.39 -0.81
N SER A 77 -15.42 -20.00 -1.09
CA SER A 77 -14.19 -19.70 -0.36
C SER A 77 -13.61 -18.37 -0.84
N VAL A 78 -13.21 -17.50 0.10
CA VAL A 78 -12.50 -16.27 -0.23
C VAL A 78 -11.04 -16.53 -0.59
N SER A 79 -10.50 -17.68 -0.25
CA SER A 79 -9.11 -18.01 -0.59
C SER A 79 -8.88 -18.04 -2.10
N SER A 80 -9.92 -18.28 -2.89
CA SER A 80 -9.80 -18.27 -4.34
C SER A 80 -9.49 -16.90 -4.93
N LEU A 81 -9.68 -15.83 -4.16
CA LEU A 81 -9.28 -14.48 -4.58
C LEU A 81 -7.76 -14.36 -4.68
N PHE A 82 -7.03 -15.24 -4.02
CA PHE A 82 -5.57 -15.23 -4.01
C PHE A 82 -4.98 -16.34 -4.88
N ASP A 83 -5.83 -17.09 -5.60
CA ASP A 83 -5.36 -18.10 -6.53
C ASP A 83 -4.57 -17.43 -7.66
N GLY A 84 -3.43 -18.00 -7.99
CA GLY A 84 -2.55 -17.40 -8.99
C GLY A 84 -1.59 -16.36 -8.44
N VAL A 85 -1.69 -16.03 -7.16
CA VAL A 85 -0.71 -15.15 -6.51
C VAL A 85 0.44 -16.00 -6.00
N ASP A 86 1.64 -15.69 -6.49
CA ASP A 86 2.86 -16.34 -6.01
C ASP A 86 3.64 -15.34 -5.17
N PRO A 87 3.77 -15.59 -3.86
CA PRO A 87 4.48 -14.65 -2.98
C PRO A 87 5.94 -14.42 -3.38
N ALA A 88 6.56 -15.39 -4.04
CA ALA A 88 7.95 -15.26 -4.47
C ALA A 88 8.11 -14.37 -5.71
N LEU A 89 7.09 -14.31 -6.56
CA LEU A 89 7.10 -13.56 -7.81
C LEU A 89 6.28 -12.29 -7.77
N GLY A 90 5.54 -12.08 -6.68
CA GLY A 90 4.63 -10.96 -6.55
C GLY A 90 3.27 -11.22 -7.17
N PRO A 91 2.32 -10.30 -7.00
CA PRO A 91 0.95 -10.48 -7.44
C PRO A 91 0.83 -10.36 -8.96
N PRO A 92 0.19 -11.34 -9.60
CA PRO A 92 0.01 -11.30 -11.05
C PRO A 92 -1.23 -10.53 -11.50
N GLN A 93 -2.01 -9.96 -10.59
CA GLN A 93 -3.30 -9.35 -10.90
C GLN A 93 -3.36 -7.88 -10.51
N PRO A 94 -2.69 -7.01 -11.29
CA PRO A 94 -2.67 -5.58 -10.96
C PRO A 94 -4.04 -4.91 -11.01
N ARG A 95 -4.99 -5.48 -11.72
CA ARG A 95 -6.30 -4.87 -11.90
C ARG A 95 -7.18 -4.87 -10.66
N LEU A 96 -6.82 -5.60 -9.62
CA LEU A 96 -7.56 -5.54 -8.37
C LEU A 96 -7.47 -4.18 -7.71
N PHE A 97 -6.48 -3.39 -8.09
CA PHE A 97 -6.18 -2.12 -7.43
C PHE A 97 -6.19 -0.92 -8.36
N ASP A 98 -6.63 -1.12 -9.56
CA ASP A 98 -6.75 -0.01 -10.53
C ASP A 98 -7.92 0.91 -10.24
#